data_123398900d58734481c79c91b4f82cfa
#
_entry.id   123398900d58734481c79c91b4f82cfa
#
_cell.length_a   1.000
_cell.length_b   1.000
_cell.length_c   1.000
_cell.angle_alpha   90.00
_cell.angle_beta   90.00
_cell.angle_gamma   90.00
#
_symmetry.space_group_name_H-M   'P 1'
#
loop_
_entity.id
_entity.type
_entity.pdbx_description
1 polymer ?
#
loop_
_entity_poly.entity_id
_entity_poly.type
_entity_poly.pdbx_seq_one_letter_code
_entity_poly.pdbx_strand_id
1 'polypeptide(L)'
;TTAKGTPIIRLVQQKTHTEVKIPIMNPNLQAICEKYNYNLPSVVDVILNRYIKEILKELSETVPSLTAKVHTKLTMKQRKQEADGKINVERNSKGEVMMPRYNCVTTHTARRSGITNMYLTHKYTILQMMHVSGHKTQKTFMDYIKLSSDEIADEIDAIANGSKADVF
;
A
#
# COMPACT_ATOMS: atom_id res chain seq x y z
N THR A 1 17.72 -15.49 10.07
CA THR A 1 17.94 -14.23 10.80
C THR A 1 19.00 -13.40 10.09
N THR A 2 19.05 -12.11 10.39
CA THR A 2 20.17 -11.23 10.04
C THR A 2 21.41 -11.58 10.88
N ALA A 3 22.57 -11.00 10.56
CA ALA A 3 23.78 -11.14 11.39
C ALA A 3 23.60 -10.67 12.84
N LYS A 4 22.63 -9.78 13.10
CA LYS A 4 22.27 -9.28 14.43
C LYS A 4 21.15 -10.11 15.11
N GLY A 5 20.73 -11.23 14.52
CA GLY A 5 19.71 -12.11 15.09
C GLY A 5 18.25 -11.73 14.74
N THR A 6 18.00 -10.63 14.03
CA THR A 6 16.62 -10.25 13.65
C THR A 6 16.01 -11.29 12.71
N PRO A 7 14.78 -11.79 12.99
CA PRO A 7 14.08 -12.71 12.09
C PRO A 7 13.86 -12.10 10.69
N ILE A 8 13.87 -12.95 9.66
CA ILE A 8 13.72 -12.53 8.25
C ILE A 8 12.56 -13.28 7.61
N ILE A 9 11.67 -12.55 6.97
CA ILE A 9 10.72 -13.10 6.00
C ILE A 9 11.48 -13.31 4.68
N ARG A 10 11.46 -14.55 4.18
CA ARG A 10 11.98 -14.89 2.84
C ARG A 10 10.81 -15.23 1.94
N LEU A 11 10.75 -14.59 0.80
CA LEU A 11 9.72 -14.87 -0.21
C LEU A 11 10.29 -14.71 -1.62
N VAL A 12 9.74 -15.50 -2.54
CA VAL A 12 10.02 -15.35 -3.97
C VAL A 12 8.79 -14.75 -4.62
N GLN A 13 8.96 -13.62 -5.28
CA GLN A 13 7.85 -12.95 -5.96
C GLN A 13 7.42 -13.77 -7.19
N GLN A 14 6.14 -14.09 -7.29
CA GLN A 14 5.60 -14.89 -8.39
C GLN A 14 5.81 -14.22 -9.76
N LYS A 15 5.64 -12.91 -9.87
CA LYS A 15 5.73 -12.18 -11.14
C LYS A 15 7.15 -11.95 -11.62
N THR A 16 8.09 -11.74 -10.73
CA THR A 16 9.47 -11.33 -11.07
C THR A 16 10.50 -12.41 -10.79
N HIS A 17 10.10 -13.49 -10.09
CA HIS A 17 10.96 -14.55 -9.59
C HIS A 17 12.16 -14.02 -8.76
N THR A 18 11.99 -12.87 -8.14
CA THR A 18 13.02 -12.23 -7.32
C THR A 18 12.87 -12.69 -5.88
N GLU A 19 13.95 -13.20 -5.28
CA GLU A 19 14.01 -13.48 -3.85
C GLU A 19 14.09 -12.14 -3.09
N VAL A 20 13.21 -12.00 -2.10
CA VAL A 20 13.16 -10.83 -1.21
C VAL A 20 13.35 -11.30 0.22
N LYS A 21 14.23 -10.62 0.96
CA LYS A 21 14.53 -10.89 2.38
C LYS A 21 14.21 -9.63 3.18
N ILE A 22 13.17 -9.69 4.00
CA ILE A 22 12.66 -8.55 4.76
C ILE A 22 12.87 -8.81 6.25
N PRO A 23 13.71 -8.02 6.96
CA PRO A 23 13.84 -8.13 8.40
C PRO A 23 12.51 -7.77 9.10
N ILE A 24 12.12 -8.55 10.09
CA ILE A 24 10.94 -8.28 10.92
C ILE A 24 11.36 -7.31 12.02
N MET A 25 11.15 -6.02 11.79
CA MET A 25 11.52 -4.97 12.75
C MET A 25 10.32 -4.47 13.58
N ASN A 26 9.09 -4.78 13.15
CA ASN A 26 7.87 -4.38 13.85
C ASN A 26 7.50 -5.45 14.88
N PRO A 27 7.44 -5.13 16.21
CA PRO A 27 7.11 -6.09 17.26
C PRO A 27 5.73 -6.74 17.09
N ASN A 28 4.73 -5.98 16.58
CA ASN A 28 3.41 -6.52 16.33
C ASN A 28 3.41 -7.58 15.20
N LEU A 29 4.20 -7.34 14.15
CA LEU A 29 4.37 -8.32 13.07
C LEU A 29 5.08 -9.57 13.59
N GLN A 30 6.09 -9.40 14.44
CA GLN A 30 6.80 -10.51 15.06
C GLN A 30 5.84 -11.34 15.92
N ALA A 31 5.05 -10.73 16.79
CA ALA A 31 4.05 -11.41 17.63
C ALA A 31 3.00 -12.17 16.79
N ILE A 32 2.57 -11.61 15.65
CA ILE A 32 1.69 -12.31 14.71
C ILE A 32 2.39 -13.54 14.12
N CYS A 33 3.63 -13.41 13.67
CA CYS A 33 4.39 -14.53 13.12
C CYS A 33 4.58 -15.65 14.17
N GLU A 34 4.91 -15.30 15.39
CA GLU A 34 5.05 -16.24 16.52
C GLU A 34 3.73 -16.95 16.85
N LYS A 35 2.62 -16.21 16.92
CA LYS A 35 1.28 -16.75 17.15
C LYS A 35 0.92 -17.87 16.16
N TYR A 36 1.37 -17.78 14.94
CA TYR A 36 1.12 -18.77 13.89
C TYR A 36 2.30 -19.69 13.64
N ASN A 37 3.28 -19.75 14.56
CA ASN A 37 4.50 -20.54 14.39
C ASN A 37 5.19 -20.31 13.03
N TYR A 38 5.20 -19.04 12.57
CA TYR A 38 5.73 -18.62 11.27
C TYR A 38 5.07 -19.28 10.06
N ASN A 39 3.92 -19.92 10.24
CA ASN A 39 3.09 -20.49 9.16
C ASN A 39 1.80 -19.68 9.04
N LEU A 40 1.87 -18.53 8.41
CA LEU A 40 0.75 -17.63 8.26
C LEU A 40 -0.34 -18.25 7.36
N PRO A 41 -1.64 -18.07 7.70
CA PRO A 41 -2.73 -18.55 6.87
C PRO A 41 -2.70 -17.87 5.50
N SER A 42 -2.90 -18.65 4.46
CA SER A 42 -3.03 -18.13 3.09
C SER A 42 -4.49 -17.75 2.81
N VAL A 43 -4.70 -16.56 2.34
CA VAL A 43 -6.02 -16.03 1.96
C VAL A 43 -5.96 -15.57 0.51
N VAL A 44 -6.96 -15.96 -0.28
CA VAL A 44 -7.07 -15.54 -1.69
C VAL A 44 -7.30 -14.02 -1.76
N ASP A 45 -6.59 -13.33 -2.63
CA ASP A 45 -6.63 -11.86 -2.77
C ASP A 45 -8.05 -11.28 -2.90
N VAL A 46 -8.94 -11.97 -3.61
CA VAL A 46 -10.33 -11.53 -3.78
C VAL A 46 -11.07 -11.48 -2.44
N ILE A 47 -10.88 -12.50 -1.61
CA ILE A 47 -11.49 -12.59 -0.28
C ILE A 47 -10.89 -11.55 0.65
N LEU A 48 -9.56 -11.42 0.66
CA LEU A 48 -8.86 -10.45 1.48
C LEU A 48 -9.28 -9.01 1.13
N ASN A 49 -9.33 -8.67 -0.15
CA ASN A 49 -9.78 -7.35 -0.60
C ASN A 49 -11.25 -7.06 -0.26
N ARG A 50 -12.11 -8.08 -0.19
CA ARG A 50 -13.49 -7.92 0.29
C ARG A 50 -13.50 -7.56 1.77
N TYR A 51 -12.81 -8.31 2.62
CA TYR A 51 -12.73 -8.02 4.05
C TYR A 51 -12.12 -6.65 4.36
N ILE A 52 -11.07 -6.26 3.63
CA ILE A 52 -10.49 -4.91 3.75
C ILE A 52 -11.57 -3.83 3.55
N LYS A 53 -12.41 -3.97 2.53
CA LYS A 53 -13.47 -2.99 2.25
C LYS A 53 -14.59 -3.01 3.30
N GLU A 54 -14.97 -4.17 3.80
CA GLU A 54 -15.95 -4.32 4.87
C GLU A 54 -15.46 -3.63 6.17
N ILE A 55 -14.23 -3.91 6.60
CA ILE A 55 -13.59 -3.28 7.76
C ILE A 55 -13.49 -1.74 7.58
N LEU A 56 -13.05 -1.29 6.41
CA LEU A 56 -12.92 0.14 6.15
C LEU A 56 -14.27 0.85 6.06
N LYS A 57 -15.33 0.15 5.63
CA LYS A 57 -16.68 0.67 5.66
C LYS A 57 -17.18 0.88 7.09
N GLU A 58 -16.98 -0.09 7.98
CA GLU A 58 -17.30 0.07 9.42
C GLU A 58 -16.46 1.19 10.04
N LEU A 59 -15.17 1.24 9.74
CA LEU A 59 -14.28 2.29 10.22
C LEU A 59 -14.67 3.69 9.70
N SER A 60 -15.38 3.77 8.59
CA SER A 60 -15.82 5.04 8.01
C SER A 60 -16.83 5.79 8.88
N GLU A 61 -17.47 5.12 9.85
CA GLU A 61 -18.35 5.75 10.84
C GLU A 61 -17.56 6.66 11.80
N THR A 62 -16.32 6.29 12.11
CA THR A 62 -15.41 7.05 12.99
C THR A 62 -14.38 7.89 12.22
N VAL A 63 -14.12 7.54 10.96
CA VAL A 63 -13.15 8.21 10.07
C VAL A 63 -13.86 8.73 8.81
N PRO A 64 -14.49 9.91 8.86
CA PRO A 64 -15.31 10.43 7.75
C PRO A 64 -14.57 10.56 6.42
N SER A 65 -13.25 10.75 6.43
CA SER A 65 -12.44 10.83 5.20
C SER A 65 -12.52 9.57 4.33
N LEU A 66 -12.92 8.42 4.89
CA LEU A 66 -13.12 7.18 4.15
C LEU A 66 -14.39 7.18 3.31
N THR A 67 -15.38 8.01 3.64
CA THR A 67 -16.61 8.17 2.85
C THR A 67 -16.43 9.11 1.67
N ALA A 68 -15.36 9.91 1.66
CA ALA A 68 -15.08 10.86 0.58
C ALA A 68 -15.04 10.12 -0.76
N LYS A 69 -15.76 10.66 -1.75
CA LYS A 69 -15.83 10.09 -3.09
C LYS A 69 -14.56 10.41 -3.86
N VAL A 70 -13.98 9.39 -4.44
CA VAL A 70 -12.76 9.50 -5.25
C VAL A 70 -13.00 8.91 -6.64
N HIS A 71 -12.32 9.48 -7.63
CA HIS A 71 -12.34 8.94 -8.99
C HIS A 71 -11.70 7.54 -9.02
N THR A 72 -12.37 6.61 -9.71
CA THR A 72 -11.88 5.24 -9.90
C THR A 72 -12.29 4.68 -11.26
N LYS A 73 -11.71 3.54 -11.61
CA LYS A 73 -12.08 2.80 -12.82
C LYS A 73 -12.82 1.52 -12.45
N LEU A 74 -13.90 1.24 -13.13
CA LEU A 74 -14.59 -0.04 -12.97
C LEU A 74 -13.72 -1.19 -13.47
N THR A 75 -13.73 -2.30 -12.73
CA THR A 75 -13.22 -3.58 -13.21
C THR A 75 -14.07 -4.10 -14.36
N MET A 76 -13.55 -5.03 -15.16
CA MET A 76 -14.33 -5.64 -16.26
C MET A 76 -15.62 -6.27 -15.74
N LYS A 77 -15.60 -6.93 -14.59
CA LYS A 77 -16.80 -7.51 -13.95
C LYS A 77 -17.83 -6.45 -13.60
N GLN A 78 -17.41 -5.32 -13.01
CA GLN A 78 -18.29 -4.22 -12.65
C GLN A 78 -18.89 -3.55 -13.89
N ARG A 79 -18.11 -3.36 -14.97
CA ARG A 79 -18.62 -2.84 -16.24
C ARG A 79 -19.74 -3.72 -16.83
N LYS A 80 -19.53 -5.04 -16.77
CA LYS A 80 -20.57 -5.99 -17.20
C LYS A 80 -21.81 -5.90 -16.32
N GLN A 81 -21.64 -5.81 -15.00
CA GLN A 81 -22.75 -5.67 -14.05
C GLN A 81 -23.52 -4.35 -14.24
N GLU A 82 -22.83 -3.25 -14.57
CA GLU A 82 -23.44 -1.97 -14.89
C GLU A 82 -24.23 -2.08 -16.22
N ALA A 83 -23.64 -2.66 -17.25
CA ALA A 83 -24.33 -2.88 -18.54
C ALA A 83 -25.56 -3.80 -18.42
N ASP A 84 -25.49 -4.79 -17.53
CA ASP A 84 -26.60 -5.69 -17.20
C ASP A 84 -27.66 -5.02 -16.27
N GLY A 85 -27.48 -3.77 -15.86
CA GLY A 85 -28.35 -3.06 -14.94
C GLY A 85 -28.34 -3.58 -13.48
N LYS A 86 -27.33 -4.40 -13.13
CA LYS A 86 -27.21 -5.03 -11.79
C LYS A 86 -26.61 -4.11 -10.73
N ILE A 87 -25.86 -3.10 -11.15
CA ILE A 87 -25.29 -2.07 -10.28
C ILE A 87 -25.54 -0.70 -10.88
N ASN A 88 -25.82 0.27 -10.02
CA ASN A 88 -25.84 1.68 -10.40
C ASN A 88 -24.53 2.34 -9.97
N VAL A 89 -23.89 3.06 -10.89
CA VAL A 89 -22.58 3.67 -10.68
C VAL A 89 -22.73 5.19 -10.76
N GLU A 90 -22.34 5.85 -9.67
CA GLU A 90 -22.34 7.31 -9.63
C GLU A 90 -21.20 7.87 -10.49
N ARG A 91 -21.47 8.97 -11.18
CA ARG A 91 -20.51 9.67 -12.03
C ARG A 91 -20.51 11.17 -11.71
N ASN A 92 -19.35 11.78 -11.83
CA ASN A 92 -19.22 13.23 -11.72
C ASN A 92 -19.67 13.93 -13.05
N SER A 93 -19.60 15.27 -13.06
CA SER A 93 -19.94 16.08 -14.24
C SER A 93 -19.10 15.78 -15.49
N LYS A 94 -17.93 15.15 -15.33
CA LYS A 94 -17.03 14.72 -16.41
C LYS A 94 -17.32 13.28 -16.87
N GLY A 95 -18.34 12.62 -16.32
CA GLY A 95 -18.65 11.22 -16.61
C GLY A 95 -17.73 10.19 -15.93
N GLU A 96 -16.86 10.62 -15.04
CA GLU A 96 -15.93 9.74 -14.35
C GLU A 96 -16.63 9.03 -13.18
N VAL A 97 -16.31 7.76 -12.99
CA VAL A 97 -16.86 6.93 -11.92
C VAL A 97 -16.37 7.40 -10.58
N MET A 98 -17.29 7.64 -9.65
CA MET A 98 -17.03 8.06 -8.29
C MET A 98 -17.42 6.98 -7.30
N MET A 99 -16.52 6.63 -6.38
CA MET A 99 -16.80 5.67 -5.31
C MET A 99 -16.26 6.18 -3.97
N PRO A 100 -16.86 5.79 -2.85
CA PRO A 100 -16.29 6.06 -1.53
C PRO A 100 -14.87 5.50 -1.44
N ARG A 101 -13.98 6.23 -0.78
CA ARG A 101 -12.56 5.85 -0.64
C ARG A 101 -12.38 4.44 -0.08
N TYR A 102 -13.19 4.03 0.91
CA TYR A 102 -13.13 2.68 1.47
C TYR A 102 -13.32 1.57 0.42
N ASN A 103 -14.10 1.82 -0.64
CA ASN A 103 -14.31 0.86 -1.74
C ASN A 103 -13.13 0.77 -2.71
N CYS A 104 -12.22 1.76 -2.69
CA CYS A 104 -11.08 1.84 -3.60
C CYS A 104 -9.80 1.24 -3.01
N VAL A 105 -9.80 0.93 -1.70
CA VAL A 105 -8.63 0.34 -1.02
C VAL A 105 -8.53 -1.15 -1.31
N THR A 106 -7.29 -1.59 -1.56
CA THR A 106 -6.93 -2.98 -1.84
C THR A 106 -5.57 -3.31 -1.21
N THR A 107 -5.16 -4.58 -1.23
CA THR A 107 -3.78 -4.99 -0.86
C THR A 107 -2.72 -4.20 -1.62
N HIS A 108 -2.99 -3.85 -2.87
CA HIS A 108 -2.08 -3.03 -3.68
C HIS A 108 -1.97 -1.59 -3.15
N THR A 109 -3.05 -1.03 -2.61
CA THR A 109 -3.04 0.28 -1.94
C THR A 109 -2.14 0.23 -0.71
N ALA A 110 -2.26 -0.81 0.13
CA ALA A 110 -1.40 -1.00 1.29
C ALA A 110 0.09 -1.07 0.92
N ARG A 111 0.42 -1.79 -0.17
CA ARG A 111 1.80 -1.85 -0.69
C ARG A 111 2.31 -0.47 -1.11
N ARG A 112 1.50 0.31 -1.83
CA ARG A 112 1.88 1.66 -2.26
C ARG A 112 2.08 2.59 -1.07
N SER A 113 1.14 2.62 -0.13
CA SER A 113 1.25 3.43 1.09
C SER A 113 2.47 3.03 1.92
N GLY A 114 2.77 1.73 2.05
CA GLY A 114 3.96 1.25 2.75
C GLY A 114 5.26 1.76 2.11
N ILE A 115 5.37 1.73 0.79
CA ILE A 115 6.54 2.25 0.07
C ILE A 115 6.66 3.77 0.24
N THR A 116 5.56 4.52 0.06
CA THR A 116 5.55 5.98 0.24
C THR A 116 5.93 6.36 1.68
N ASN A 117 5.37 5.67 2.68
CA ASN A 117 5.72 5.92 4.08
C ASN A 117 7.19 5.60 4.37
N MET A 118 7.75 4.51 3.82
CA MET A 118 9.19 4.23 3.95
C MET A 118 10.04 5.34 3.34
N TYR A 119 9.64 5.85 2.18
CA TYR A 119 10.32 6.95 1.52
C TYR A 119 10.32 8.21 2.42
N LEU A 120 9.17 8.61 2.92
CA LEU A 120 9.01 9.79 3.78
C LEU A 120 9.76 9.70 5.13
N THR A 121 10.17 8.50 5.57
CA THR A 121 10.98 8.37 6.79
C THR A 121 12.44 8.79 6.58
N HIS A 122 12.91 8.87 5.35
CA HIS A 122 14.32 9.12 4.95
C HIS A 122 15.36 8.19 5.61
N LYS A 123 14.90 7.07 6.20
CA LYS A 123 15.77 6.10 6.90
C LYS A 123 16.33 5.02 5.99
N TYR A 124 15.83 4.92 4.77
CA TYR A 124 16.17 3.85 3.84
C TYR A 124 16.60 4.41 2.49
N THR A 125 17.63 3.83 1.92
CA THR A 125 18.01 4.15 0.54
C THR A 125 16.98 3.61 -0.46
N ILE A 126 16.91 4.21 -1.65
CA ILE A 126 16.05 3.73 -2.75
C ILE A 126 16.33 2.24 -3.03
N LEU A 127 17.59 1.82 -3.03
CA LEU A 127 17.98 0.43 -3.25
C LEU A 127 17.41 -0.52 -2.19
N GLN A 128 17.44 -0.15 -0.91
CA GLN A 128 16.86 -0.94 0.19
C GLN A 128 15.34 -1.03 0.05
N MET A 129 14.68 0.08 -0.27
CA MET A 129 13.22 0.11 -0.50
C MET A 129 12.82 -0.71 -1.71
N MET A 130 13.58 -0.65 -2.81
CA MET A 130 13.38 -1.51 -3.99
C MET A 130 13.55 -2.99 -3.66
N HIS A 131 14.53 -3.33 -2.82
CA HIS A 131 14.73 -4.71 -2.36
C HIS A 131 13.52 -5.22 -1.56
N VAL A 132 13.06 -4.48 -0.56
CA VAL A 132 11.88 -4.83 0.26
C VAL A 132 10.63 -4.96 -0.59
N SER A 133 10.43 -4.03 -1.52
CA SER A 133 9.26 -4.03 -2.40
C SER A 133 9.39 -4.94 -3.61
N GLY A 134 10.61 -5.46 -3.91
CA GLY A 134 10.89 -6.34 -5.04
C GLY A 134 10.78 -5.69 -6.41
N HIS A 135 10.98 -4.38 -6.51
CA HIS A 135 11.05 -3.68 -7.80
C HIS A 135 12.42 -3.88 -8.44
N LYS A 136 12.43 -4.23 -9.73
CA LYS A 136 13.67 -4.45 -10.48
C LYS A 136 14.27 -3.15 -11.05
N THR A 137 13.44 -2.14 -11.29
CA THR A 137 13.90 -0.88 -11.88
C THR A 137 13.46 0.30 -11.01
N GLN A 138 14.32 1.31 -10.92
CA GLN A 138 14.02 2.53 -10.19
C GLN A 138 12.81 3.26 -10.77
N LYS A 139 12.65 3.26 -12.09
CA LYS A 139 11.50 3.87 -12.76
C LYS A 139 10.18 3.28 -12.23
N THR A 140 10.04 1.96 -12.26
CA THR A 140 8.81 1.30 -11.76
C THR A 140 8.61 1.47 -10.26
N PHE A 141 9.70 1.61 -9.49
CA PHE A 141 9.64 1.90 -8.06
C PHE A 141 9.12 3.33 -7.82
N MET A 142 9.66 4.33 -8.51
CA MET A 142 9.24 5.74 -8.38
C MET A 142 7.77 5.95 -8.76
N ASP A 143 7.22 5.17 -9.69
CA ASP A 143 5.78 5.19 -10.01
C ASP A 143 4.87 4.82 -8.81
N TYR A 144 5.43 4.17 -7.79
CA TYR A 144 4.71 3.81 -6.56
C TYR A 144 4.73 4.90 -5.50
N ILE A 145 5.72 5.78 -5.54
CA ILE A 145 5.80 6.93 -4.64
C ILE A 145 4.82 7.99 -5.16
N LYS A 146 3.80 8.27 -4.38
CA LYS A 146 2.76 9.25 -4.72
C LYS A 146 2.75 10.33 -3.65
N LEU A 147 3.57 11.32 -3.86
CA LEU A 147 3.60 12.54 -3.05
C LEU A 147 2.70 13.58 -3.68
N SER A 148 1.98 14.31 -2.86
CA SER A 148 1.30 15.54 -3.23
C SER A 148 2.31 16.68 -3.36
N SER A 149 1.91 17.77 -4.00
CA SER A 149 2.76 18.96 -4.07
C SER A 149 3.08 19.53 -2.67
N ASP A 150 2.14 19.39 -1.73
CA ASP A 150 2.32 19.86 -0.36
C ASP A 150 3.35 19.02 0.38
N GLU A 151 3.27 17.68 0.27
CA GLU A 151 4.28 16.78 0.86
C GLU A 151 5.67 17.00 0.28
N ILE A 152 5.79 17.30 -1.01
CA ILE A 152 7.08 17.67 -1.63
C ILE A 152 7.59 19.01 -1.07
N ALA A 153 6.72 19.99 -0.89
CA ALA A 153 7.09 21.28 -0.32
C ALA A 153 7.57 21.13 1.13
N ASP A 154 6.86 20.32 1.93
CA ASP A 154 7.26 20.00 3.31
C ASP A 154 8.62 19.29 3.38
N GLU A 155 8.91 18.37 2.44
CA GLU A 155 10.22 17.71 2.33
C GLU A 155 11.34 18.73 2.03
N ILE A 156 11.10 19.64 1.07
CA ILE A 156 12.08 20.68 0.71
C ILE A 156 12.34 21.59 1.91
N ASP A 157 11.29 22.00 2.61
CA ASP A 157 11.40 22.85 3.81
C ASP A 157 12.17 22.16 4.93
N ALA A 158 11.86 20.88 5.20
CA ALA A 158 12.58 20.08 6.20
C ALA A 158 14.08 19.96 5.91
N ILE A 159 14.47 19.80 4.65
CA ILE A 159 15.88 19.75 4.23
C ILE A 159 16.53 21.12 4.37
N ALA A 160 15.84 22.18 3.94
CA ALA A 160 16.37 23.55 3.95
C ALA A 160 16.58 24.09 5.38
N ASN A 161 15.67 23.75 6.31
CA ASN A 161 15.70 24.24 7.69
C ASN A 161 16.47 23.33 8.65
N GLY A 162 17.22 22.36 8.16
CA GLY A 162 18.17 21.57 8.95
C GLY A 162 17.52 20.61 9.95
N SER A 163 16.28 20.22 9.73
CA SER A 163 15.74 19.02 10.38
C SER A 163 16.55 17.85 9.85
N LYS A 164 17.67 17.55 10.52
CA LYS A 164 18.63 16.51 10.15
C LYS A 164 17.89 15.17 10.05
N ALA A 165 17.37 14.84 8.89
CA ALA A 165 17.49 13.50 8.43
C ALA A 165 18.97 13.33 8.07
N ASP A 166 19.70 12.51 8.82
CA ASP A 166 21.05 12.10 8.46
C ASP A 166 20.97 11.44 7.07
N VAL A 167 21.07 12.26 6.05
CA VAL A 167 21.17 11.85 4.66
C VAL A 167 22.65 11.74 4.37
N PHE A 168 23.24 10.58 4.76
CA PHE A 168 24.34 9.90 4.03
C PHE A 168 24.70 8.64 4.77
#